data_fdeaafc02cb20f3beae05acdb4ad41e3
#
_entry.id   fdeaafc02cb20f3beae05acdb4ad41e3
#
_cell.length_a   1.000
_cell.length_b   1.000
_cell.length_c   1.000
_cell.angle_alpha   90.00
_cell.angle_beta   90.00
_cell.angle_gamma   90.00
#
_symmetry.space_group_name_H-M   'P 1'
#
loop_
_entity.id
_entity.type
_entity.pdbx_description
1 polymer ?
#
loop_
_entity_poly.entity_id
_entity_poly.type
_entity_poly.pdbx_seq_one_letter_code
_entity_poly.pdbx_strand_id
1 'polypeptide(L)'
;MSRLPLVDGVLTYIKEKNVPFCMPGHKGGLGFLKTAKGRELYENFIKGDITEVDGLDNLHHAEGIIKESQQLLSSYYGSIKSYFLVNGSTSGNFTMIFSTFNEGDKIIVERNCHRSIFNAIIMRKLKPVYIKNKINSKYDVPFPFDKESFLCLIHENKDAKGIIITYPNYYGICLDLPYIIATAKKYDIKVLVDAAHGAHFGANKLLPENPLKMGANMVVMSAHKTLPSLTQTAFLHVGADIDISKVDFYVSAFLSTSPSYMFLCSMDYARFYIEEYGENDYEALIKICSLNRVKINKLDKFHILGQEDLDDVSGNSIKYINKYTLDLTRYILNVPKGYSGHKLLEYLRINKIQAEMSDSRNVVLIFSPFTKQQDFEKLYLALKDCDMESLKEQYVQIIDYDIPSQSMFPYEVMFREKTIVELKNSEGEICAEAIVPYPPGIPIVMPGERLDEYNIAMIMYYLKYNVTVLGVNDDKVAIVK
;
A
#
# COMPACT_ATOMS: atom_id res chain seq x y z
N MET A 1 32.04 27.36 3.37
CA MET A 1 32.22 25.92 3.00
C MET A 1 30.94 25.43 2.35
N SER A 2 31.04 24.74 1.23
CA SER A 2 29.87 24.07 0.64
C SER A 2 29.37 22.96 1.58
N ARG A 3 28.05 22.74 1.64
CA ARG A 3 27.38 21.78 2.55
C ARG A 3 26.74 20.66 1.72
N LEU A 4 26.69 19.45 2.26
CA LEU A 4 26.04 18.25 1.67
C LEU A 4 24.89 17.76 2.57
N PRO A 5 23.81 18.56 2.80
CA PRO A 5 22.84 18.30 3.85
C PRO A 5 22.14 16.93 3.71
N LEU A 6 21.83 16.51 2.49
CA LEU A 6 21.21 15.19 2.24
C LEU A 6 22.20 14.04 2.53
N VAL A 7 23.42 14.14 2.03
CA VAL A 7 24.47 13.11 2.23
C VAL A 7 24.80 12.97 3.70
N ASP A 8 25.04 14.09 4.39
CA ASP A 8 25.35 14.13 5.81
C ASP A 8 24.20 13.55 6.66
N GLY A 9 22.96 13.90 6.31
CA GLY A 9 21.76 13.38 6.97
C GLY A 9 21.64 11.87 6.85
N VAL A 10 21.79 11.31 5.63
CA VAL A 10 21.72 9.86 5.39
C VAL A 10 22.86 9.12 6.08
N LEU A 11 24.08 9.63 6.02
CA LEU A 11 25.23 9.00 6.71
C LEU A 11 25.07 9.02 8.23
N THR A 12 24.46 10.07 8.78
CA THR A 12 24.13 10.18 10.20
C THR A 12 23.11 9.11 10.59
N TYR A 13 22.00 9.00 9.82
CA TYR A 13 20.99 7.98 10.05
C TYR A 13 21.57 6.54 10.00
N ILE A 14 22.45 6.25 9.06
CA ILE A 14 23.11 4.93 8.96
C ILE A 14 23.93 4.64 10.23
N LYS A 15 24.61 5.64 10.78
CA LYS A 15 25.40 5.50 12.03
C LYS A 15 24.55 5.25 13.27
N GLU A 16 23.26 5.59 13.25
CA GLU A 16 22.33 5.31 14.35
C GLU A 16 22.10 3.81 14.58
N LYS A 17 22.28 2.96 13.56
CA LYS A 17 22.11 1.49 13.59
C LYS A 17 20.74 1.07 14.13
N ASN A 18 19.69 1.74 13.67
CA ASN A 18 18.31 1.40 14.03
C ASN A 18 17.95 0.00 13.48
N VAL A 19 17.16 -0.77 14.25
CA VAL A 19 16.56 -2.01 13.77
C VAL A 19 15.43 -1.67 12.79
N PRO A 20 15.51 -2.10 11.52
CA PRO A 20 14.56 -1.67 10.49
C PRO A 20 13.34 -2.59 10.42
N PHE A 21 12.27 -2.28 11.14
CA PHE A 21 10.95 -2.91 10.97
C PHE A 21 10.06 -2.12 10.01
N CYS A 22 10.68 -1.58 8.98
CA CYS A 22 10.08 -0.77 7.93
C CYS A 22 10.60 -1.19 6.54
N MET A 23 10.04 -0.64 5.48
CA MET A 23 10.61 -0.74 4.14
C MET A 23 11.98 -0.04 4.07
N PRO A 24 12.86 -0.42 3.16
CA PRO A 24 12.73 -1.45 2.13
C PRO A 24 12.97 -2.88 2.64
N GLY A 25 12.47 -3.87 1.86
CA GLY A 25 12.53 -5.30 2.19
C GLY A 25 13.93 -5.88 2.36
N HIS A 26 14.94 -5.33 1.70
CA HIS A 26 16.34 -5.78 1.80
C HIS A 26 17.02 -5.49 3.16
N LYS A 27 16.36 -4.72 4.05
CA LYS A 27 16.83 -4.45 5.42
C LYS A 27 18.29 -3.98 5.47
N GLY A 28 18.57 -2.79 4.91
CA GLY A 28 19.92 -2.21 4.93
C GLY A 28 20.95 -3.01 4.11
N GLY A 29 20.52 -3.76 3.11
CA GLY A 29 21.41 -4.58 2.26
C GLY A 29 21.52 -6.05 2.69
N LEU A 30 21.01 -6.44 3.88
CA LEU A 30 21.11 -7.83 4.37
C LEU A 30 20.52 -8.84 3.38
N GLY A 31 19.46 -8.45 2.64
CA GLY A 31 18.85 -9.30 1.64
C GLY A 31 19.79 -9.69 0.50
N PHE A 32 20.66 -8.79 0.07
CA PHE A 32 21.68 -9.10 -0.95
C PHE A 32 22.79 -9.97 -0.37
N LEU A 33 23.13 -9.81 0.89
CA LEU A 33 24.21 -10.58 1.53
C LEU A 33 23.81 -12.02 1.85
N LYS A 34 22.57 -12.42 1.65
CA LYS A 34 22.06 -13.77 1.95
C LYS A 34 22.70 -14.83 1.04
N THR A 35 22.94 -14.54 -0.24
CA THR A 35 23.49 -15.48 -1.23
C THR A 35 24.85 -15.03 -1.78
N ALA A 36 25.61 -15.95 -2.37
CA ALA A 36 26.90 -15.62 -3.01
C ALA A 36 26.69 -14.63 -4.17
N LYS A 37 25.70 -14.88 -5.03
CA LYS A 37 25.37 -14.02 -6.17
C LYS A 37 24.86 -12.63 -5.73
N GLY A 38 24.08 -12.58 -4.66
CA GLY A 38 23.64 -11.32 -4.09
C GLY A 38 24.76 -10.48 -3.49
N ARG A 39 25.76 -11.11 -2.82
CA ARG A 39 26.97 -10.42 -2.34
C ARG A 39 27.79 -9.85 -3.51
N GLU A 40 28.02 -10.63 -4.55
CA GLU A 40 28.70 -10.18 -5.76
C GLU A 40 28.01 -8.96 -6.39
N LEU A 41 26.66 -9.01 -6.49
CA LEU A 41 25.88 -7.88 -6.97
C LEU A 41 26.03 -6.65 -6.06
N TYR A 42 25.90 -6.83 -4.75
CA TYR A 42 26.00 -5.75 -3.75
C TYR A 42 27.34 -5.02 -3.81
N GLU A 43 28.44 -5.77 -3.94
CA GLU A 43 29.80 -5.23 -4.02
C GLU A 43 30.06 -4.47 -5.34
N ASN A 44 29.26 -4.72 -6.37
CA ASN A 44 29.43 -4.12 -7.69
C ASN A 44 28.27 -3.17 -8.10
N PHE A 45 27.36 -2.82 -7.21
CA PHE A 45 26.21 -1.95 -7.57
C PHE A 45 26.64 -0.65 -8.28
N ILE A 46 27.63 0.06 -7.73
CA ILE A 46 28.09 1.34 -8.34
C ILE A 46 28.77 1.10 -9.69
N LYS A 47 29.52 0.01 -9.86
CA LYS A 47 30.11 -0.36 -11.15
C LYS A 47 29.06 -0.80 -12.17
N GLY A 48 27.90 -1.27 -11.70
CA GLY A 48 26.76 -1.66 -12.50
C GLY A 48 25.80 -0.49 -12.81
N ASP A 49 26.13 0.75 -12.42
CA ASP A 49 25.36 1.93 -12.80
C ASP A 49 25.74 2.39 -14.21
N ILE A 50 25.17 1.70 -15.17
CA ILE A 50 25.38 1.83 -16.61
C ILE A 50 24.05 2.01 -17.31
N THR A 51 24.10 2.38 -18.57
CA THR A 51 22.94 2.48 -19.46
C THR A 51 22.92 1.34 -20.49
N GLU A 52 22.16 1.50 -21.56
CA GLU A 52 22.09 0.56 -22.70
C GLU A 52 23.39 0.62 -23.51
N VAL A 53 24.38 -0.18 -23.13
CA VAL A 53 25.66 -0.29 -23.84
C VAL A 53 25.72 -1.57 -24.67
N ASP A 54 26.58 -1.59 -25.68
CA ASP A 54 26.81 -2.76 -26.53
C ASP A 54 27.16 -3.99 -25.66
N GLY A 55 26.47 -5.10 -25.90
CA GLY A 55 26.61 -6.34 -25.14
C GLY A 55 25.60 -6.50 -23.98
N LEU A 56 24.75 -5.48 -23.73
CA LEU A 56 23.61 -5.56 -22.82
C LEU A 56 22.29 -5.39 -23.60
N ASP A 57 21.17 -5.27 -22.87
CA ASP A 57 19.83 -5.22 -23.42
C ASP A 57 19.20 -3.84 -23.19
N ASN A 58 18.08 -3.52 -23.86
CA ASN A 58 17.33 -2.30 -23.68
C ASN A 58 15.95 -2.59 -23.09
N LEU A 59 15.60 -1.96 -21.94
CA LEU A 59 14.32 -2.19 -21.28
C LEU A 59 13.10 -1.88 -22.17
N HIS A 60 13.20 -0.85 -23.03
CA HIS A 60 12.12 -0.44 -23.91
C HIS A 60 12.02 -1.28 -25.20
N HIS A 61 13.05 -2.07 -25.49
CA HIS A 61 13.10 -3.00 -26.60
C HIS A 61 13.87 -4.29 -26.21
N ALA A 62 13.34 -4.96 -25.19
CA ALA A 62 14.01 -6.12 -24.58
C ALA A 62 14.01 -7.32 -25.53
N GLU A 63 15.20 -7.78 -25.91
CA GLU A 63 15.41 -8.94 -26.78
C GLU A 63 16.32 -9.98 -26.17
N GLY A 64 17.17 -9.60 -25.20
CA GLY A 64 18.18 -10.41 -24.54
C GLY A 64 17.88 -10.70 -23.07
N ILE A 65 18.83 -10.34 -22.19
CA ILE A 65 18.82 -10.67 -20.76
C ILE A 65 17.66 -10.06 -19.99
N ILE A 66 17.20 -8.87 -20.36
CA ILE A 66 16.02 -8.25 -19.72
C ILE A 66 14.77 -9.02 -20.10
N LYS A 67 14.61 -9.39 -21.37
CA LYS A 67 13.49 -10.21 -21.85
C LYS A 67 13.44 -11.55 -21.11
N GLU A 68 14.56 -12.23 -21.00
CA GLU A 68 14.68 -13.50 -20.28
C GLU A 68 14.27 -13.33 -18.81
N SER A 69 14.81 -12.33 -18.12
CA SER A 69 14.46 -12.03 -16.72
C SER A 69 12.97 -11.74 -16.54
N GLN A 70 12.35 -10.98 -17.45
CA GLN A 70 10.90 -10.71 -17.42
C GLN A 70 10.06 -11.96 -17.72
N GLN A 71 10.54 -12.89 -18.56
CA GLN A 71 9.90 -14.18 -18.80
C GLN A 71 9.95 -15.08 -17.57
N LEU A 72 11.08 -15.15 -16.88
CA LEU A 72 11.23 -15.86 -15.61
C LEU A 72 10.31 -15.24 -14.54
N LEU A 73 10.22 -13.90 -14.48
CA LEU A 73 9.29 -13.20 -13.59
C LEU A 73 7.82 -13.58 -13.91
N SER A 74 7.46 -13.65 -15.19
CA SER A 74 6.12 -14.04 -15.62
C SER A 74 5.80 -15.48 -15.22
N SER A 75 6.75 -16.39 -15.38
CA SER A 75 6.62 -17.80 -15.02
C SER A 75 6.38 -17.99 -13.52
N TYR A 76 7.16 -17.27 -12.69
CA TYR A 76 7.04 -17.36 -11.23
C TYR A 76 5.66 -16.88 -10.73
N TYR A 77 5.21 -15.69 -11.18
CA TYR A 77 3.92 -15.13 -10.74
C TYR A 77 2.72 -15.67 -11.49
N GLY A 78 2.90 -16.41 -12.61
CA GLY A 78 1.82 -16.97 -13.42
C GLY A 78 1.10 -15.92 -14.27
N SER A 79 1.81 -14.91 -14.75
CA SER A 79 1.28 -13.88 -15.66
C SER A 79 1.52 -14.22 -17.13
N ILE A 80 0.72 -13.64 -18.03
CA ILE A 80 0.93 -13.72 -19.48
C ILE A 80 2.19 -12.93 -19.87
N LYS A 81 2.37 -11.75 -19.25
CA LYS A 81 3.55 -10.89 -19.43
C LYS A 81 3.83 -10.12 -18.15
N SER A 82 5.09 -9.93 -17.83
CA SER A 82 5.55 -9.11 -16.71
C SER A 82 6.56 -8.07 -17.16
N TYR A 83 6.60 -6.96 -16.43
CA TYR A 83 7.50 -5.85 -16.71
C TYR A 83 8.23 -5.41 -15.45
N PHE A 84 9.50 -5.07 -15.61
CA PHE A 84 10.26 -4.34 -14.61
C PHE A 84 9.92 -2.84 -14.69
N LEU A 85 9.61 -2.24 -13.53
CA LEU A 85 9.26 -0.83 -13.43
C LEU A 85 10.31 -0.09 -12.60
N VAL A 86 11.03 0.82 -13.23
CA VAL A 86 12.09 1.63 -12.58
C VAL A 86 11.53 2.94 -11.99
N ASN A 87 10.27 3.25 -12.23
CA ASN A 87 9.57 4.44 -11.70
C ASN A 87 8.54 4.08 -10.62
N GLY A 88 8.73 2.93 -9.95
CA GLY A 88 7.89 2.46 -8.84
C GLY A 88 6.52 1.94 -9.29
N SER A 89 5.75 1.43 -8.31
CA SER A 89 4.36 1.02 -8.52
C SER A 89 3.46 2.17 -8.98
N THR A 90 3.84 3.42 -8.76
CA THR A 90 3.14 4.59 -9.31
C THR A 90 3.03 4.51 -10.83
N SER A 91 4.13 4.26 -11.55
CA SER A 91 4.09 4.08 -13.02
C SER A 91 3.26 2.86 -13.42
N GLY A 92 3.31 1.79 -12.62
CA GLY A 92 2.49 0.59 -12.83
C GLY A 92 0.99 0.87 -12.69
N ASN A 93 0.58 1.61 -11.68
CA ASN A 93 -0.82 2.03 -11.48
C ASN A 93 -1.31 2.90 -12.64
N PHE A 94 -0.48 3.85 -13.11
CA PHE A 94 -0.79 4.62 -14.31
C PHE A 94 -0.94 3.71 -15.54
N THR A 95 0.00 2.80 -15.75
CA THR A 95 -0.03 1.85 -16.87
C THR A 95 -1.29 0.99 -16.84
N MET A 96 -1.63 0.38 -15.69
CA MET A 96 -2.85 -0.44 -15.55
C MET A 96 -4.10 0.35 -15.97
N ILE A 97 -4.25 1.56 -15.44
CA ILE A 97 -5.44 2.38 -15.68
C ILE A 97 -5.51 2.86 -17.12
N PHE A 98 -4.40 3.36 -17.67
CA PHE A 98 -4.37 3.92 -19.01
C PHE A 98 -4.48 2.87 -20.12
N SER A 99 -3.97 1.65 -19.90
CA SER A 99 -4.06 0.55 -20.86
C SER A 99 -5.42 -0.14 -20.86
N THR A 100 -6.12 -0.13 -19.71
CA THR A 100 -7.38 -0.86 -19.54
C THR A 100 -8.60 0.00 -19.87
N PHE A 101 -8.60 1.29 -19.49
CA PHE A 101 -9.79 2.14 -19.57
C PHE A 101 -9.64 3.26 -20.62
N ASN A 102 -10.76 3.68 -21.19
CA ASN A 102 -10.86 4.85 -22.05
C ASN A 102 -11.36 6.07 -21.28
N GLU A 103 -11.15 7.27 -21.83
CA GLU A 103 -11.75 8.51 -21.30
C GLU A 103 -13.27 8.35 -21.18
N GLY A 104 -13.81 8.76 -20.02
CA GLY A 104 -15.23 8.68 -19.72
C GLY A 104 -15.74 7.34 -19.21
N ASP A 105 -14.90 6.29 -19.17
CA ASP A 105 -15.29 5.00 -18.59
C ASP A 105 -15.63 5.13 -17.10
N LYS A 106 -16.71 4.44 -16.68
CA LYS A 106 -17.08 4.29 -15.28
C LYS A 106 -16.27 3.16 -14.66
N ILE A 107 -15.71 3.39 -13.47
CA ILE A 107 -14.94 2.42 -12.71
C ILE A 107 -15.34 2.41 -11.25
N ILE A 108 -15.26 1.25 -10.60
CA ILE A 108 -15.42 1.11 -9.15
C ILE A 108 -14.04 1.22 -8.51
N VAL A 109 -13.90 2.01 -7.45
CA VAL A 109 -12.61 2.28 -6.81
C VAL A 109 -12.74 2.22 -5.30
N GLU A 110 -11.83 1.50 -4.66
CA GLU A 110 -11.72 1.48 -3.21
C GLU A 110 -11.35 2.88 -2.68
N ARG A 111 -12.11 3.39 -1.70
CA ARG A 111 -11.89 4.73 -1.14
C ARG A 111 -10.52 4.91 -0.52
N ASN A 112 -9.92 3.86 0.01
CA ASN A 112 -8.59 3.82 0.61
C ASN A 112 -7.49 3.40 -0.37
N CYS A 113 -7.63 3.70 -1.66
CA CYS A 113 -6.58 3.39 -2.63
C CYS A 113 -5.43 4.40 -2.60
N HIS A 114 -4.28 3.98 -3.12
CA HIS A 114 -3.09 4.82 -3.18
C HIS A 114 -3.31 6.07 -4.05
N ARG A 115 -2.69 7.19 -3.65
CA ARG A 115 -2.77 8.48 -4.36
C ARG A 115 -2.52 8.39 -5.88
N SER A 116 -1.66 7.48 -6.33
CA SER A 116 -1.40 7.29 -7.77
C SER A 116 -2.64 6.81 -8.54
N ILE A 117 -3.53 6.04 -7.92
CA ILE A 117 -4.80 5.63 -8.51
C ILE A 117 -5.69 6.85 -8.74
N PHE A 118 -5.87 7.71 -7.74
CA PHE A 118 -6.64 8.96 -7.89
C PHE A 118 -6.08 9.86 -8.97
N ASN A 119 -4.75 10.03 -9.01
CA ASN A 119 -4.09 10.83 -10.03
C ASN A 119 -4.34 10.26 -11.44
N ALA A 120 -4.22 8.94 -11.60
CA ALA A 120 -4.47 8.29 -12.89
C ALA A 120 -5.94 8.42 -13.34
N ILE A 121 -6.91 8.33 -12.40
CA ILE A 121 -8.34 8.55 -12.65
C ILE A 121 -8.58 9.97 -13.19
N ILE A 122 -7.99 10.98 -12.56
CA ILE A 122 -8.10 12.38 -12.98
C ILE A 122 -7.49 12.56 -14.37
N MET A 123 -6.26 12.09 -14.57
CA MET A 123 -5.54 12.27 -15.84
C MET A 123 -6.19 11.50 -16.99
N ARG A 124 -6.78 10.32 -16.73
CA ARG A 124 -7.50 9.52 -17.72
C ARG A 124 -8.95 9.98 -17.89
N LYS A 125 -9.42 10.94 -17.11
CA LYS A 125 -10.78 11.48 -17.08
C LYS A 125 -11.84 10.39 -16.90
N LEU A 126 -11.64 9.50 -15.92
CA LEU A 126 -12.57 8.43 -15.59
C LEU A 126 -13.69 8.93 -14.68
N LYS A 127 -14.77 8.17 -14.62
CA LYS A 127 -15.93 8.37 -13.75
C LYS A 127 -15.86 7.40 -12.58
N PRO A 128 -15.24 7.77 -11.45
CA PRO A 128 -15.13 6.87 -10.31
C PRO A 128 -16.45 6.74 -9.56
N VAL A 129 -16.75 5.52 -9.12
CA VAL A 129 -17.75 5.20 -8.10
C VAL A 129 -16.98 4.59 -6.94
N TYR A 130 -17.02 5.24 -5.78
CA TYR A 130 -16.20 4.83 -4.65
C TYR A 130 -16.90 3.78 -3.80
N ILE A 131 -16.14 2.76 -3.38
CA ILE A 131 -16.58 1.79 -2.39
C ILE A 131 -15.92 2.10 -1.05
N LYS A 132 -16.74 2.14 0.01
CA LYS A 132 -16.33 2.51 1.36
C LYS A 132 -15.57 1.37 2.04
N ASN A 133 -14.46 1.70 2.69
CA ASN A 133 -13.74 0.79 3.56
C ASN A 133 -14.45 0.65 4.91
N LYS A 134 -14.31 -0.49 5.56
CA LYS A 134 -14.76 -0.70 6.95
C LYS A 134 -13.69 -0.25 7.93
N ILE A 135 -14.10 0.08 9.15
CA ILE A 135 -13.20 0.35 10.27
C ILE A 135 -13.55 -0.61 11.40
N ASN A 136 -12.56 -1.35 11.89
CA ASN A 136 -12.74 -2.17 13.08
C ASN A 136 -12.72 -1.28 14.32
N SER A 137 -13.87 -1.09 14.97
CA SER A 137 -14.03 -0.20 16.12
C SER A 137 -13.36 -0.68 17.41
N LYS A 138 -12.95 -1.96 17.49
CA LYS A 138 -12.22 -2.51 18.63
C LYS A 138 -10.76 -2.06 18.62
N TYR A 139 -10.14 -2.05 17.45
CA TYR A 139 -8.72 -1.76 17.27
C TYR A 139 -8.45 -0.45 16.50
N ASP A 140 -9.48 0.19 15.97
CA ASP A 140 -9.43 1.39 15.11
C ASP A 140 -8.57 1.16 13.85
N VAL A 141 -8.65 -0.04 13.27
CA VAL A 141 -7.90 -0.42 12.07
C VAL A 141 -8.79 -0.38 10.84
N PRO A 142 -8.35 0.28 9.75
CA PRO A 142 -9.04 0.21 8.47
C PRO A 142 -9.01 -1.19 7.87
N PHE A 143 -10.20 -1.73 7.57
CA PHE A 143 -10.37 -2.98 6.85
C PHE A 143 -10.71 -2.70 5.39
N PRO A 144 -10.53 -3.67 4.49
CA PRO A 144 -11.14 -3.61 3.17
C PRO A 144 -12.67 -3.48 3.26
N PHE A 145 -13.32 -3.18 2.13
CA PHE A 145 -14.78 -3.15 2.04
C PHE A 145 -15.40 -4.54 2.25
N ASP A 146 -16.67 -4.58 2.64
CA ASP A 146 -17.42 -5.83 2.82
C ASP A 146 -18.13 -6.30 1.53
N LYS A 147 -18.49 -7.60 1.53
CA LYS A 147 -19.16 -8.25 0.39
C LYS A 147 -20.54 -7.66 0.10
N GLU A 148 -21.28 -7.23 1.11
CA GLU A 148 -22.63 -6.69 0.94
C GLU A 148 -22.56 -5.34 0.22
N SER A 149 -21.71 -4.41 0.71
CA SER A 149 -21.47 -3.12 0.06
C SER A 149 -21.00 -3.31 -1.39
N PHE A 150 -20.10 -4.27 -1.63
CA PHE A 150 -19.65 -4.58 -2.98
C PHE A 150 -20.77 -5.08 -3.89
N LEU A 151 -21.62 -6.01 -3.40
CA LEU A 151 -22.73 -6.55 -4.19
C LEU A 151 -23.76 -5.47 -4.53
N CYS A 152 -24.13 -4.62 -3.58
CA CYS A 152 -25.03 -3.49 -3.85
C CYS A 152 -24.44 -2.59 -4.94
N LEU A 153 -23.19 -2.20 -4.77
CA LEU A 153 -22.52 -1.26 -5.68
C LEU A 153 -22.36 -1.81 -7.10
N ILE A 154 -21.97 -3.07 -7.26
CA ILE A 154 -21.80 -3.70 -8.58
C ILE A 154 -23.14 -3.88 -9.28
N HIS A 155 -24.22 -4.18 -8.54
CA HIS A 155 -25.57 -4.29 -9.11
C HIS A 155 -26.11 -2.97 -9.63
N GLU A 156 -25.78 -1.86 -8.97
CA GLU A 156 -26.16 -0.52 -9.38
C GLU A 156 -25.30 0.01 -10.53
N ASN A 157 -24.08 -0.53 -10.69
CA ASN A 157 -23.08 -0.07 -11.65
C ASN A 157 -22.60 -1.18 -12.60
N LYS A 158 -23.53 -1.95 -13.17
CA LYS A 158 -23.23 -3.04 -14.14
C LYS A 158 -22.53 -2.58 -15.41
N ASP A 159 -22.60 -1.29 -15.70
CA ASP A 159 -21.93 -0.64 -16.83
C ASP A 159 -20.48 -0.23 -16.54
N ALA A 160 -20.02 -0.41 -15.31
CA ALA A 160 -18.62 -0.17 -14.96
C ALA A 160 -17.68 -1.07 -15.77
N LYS A 161 -16.55 -0.51 -16.22
CA LYS A 161 -15.55 -1.23 -17.03
C LYS A 161 -14.50 -1.95 -16.20
N GLY A 162 -14.34 -1.56 -14.95
CA GLY A 162 -13.41 -2.23 -14.04
C GLY A 162 -13.62 -1.84 -12.59
N ILE A 163 -12.95 -2.61 -11.72
CA ILE A 163 -12.77 -2.32 -10.30
C ILE A 163 -11.29 -2.29 -9.96
N ILE A 164 -10.88 -1.33 -9.15
CA ILE A 164 -9.50 -1.17 -8.67
C ILE A 164 -9.47 -1.43 -7.17
N ILE A 165 -8.64 -2.38 -6.75
CA ILE A 165 -8.58 -2.92 -5.38
C ILE A 165 -7.16 -2.83 -4.85
N THR A 166 -7.00 -2.51 -3.57
CA THR A 166 -5.73 -2.60 -2.84
C THR A 166 -5.64 -3.93 -2.09
N TYR A 167 -4.63 -4.74 -2.38
CA TYR A 167 -4.47 -6.09 -1.81
C TYR A 167 -3.00 -6.45 -1.58
N PRO A 168 -2.52 -6.49 -0.33
CA PRO A 168 -3.22 -6.11 0.90
C PRO A 168 -3.37 -4.61 1.05
N ASN A 169 -4.19 -4.17 2.02
CA ASN A 169 -4.14 -2.80 2.47
C ASN A 169 -2.84 -2.51 3.24
N TYR A 170 -2.62 -1.27 3.68
CA TYR A 170 -1.36 -0.87 4.34
C TYR A 170 -1.09 -1.64 5.65
N TYR A 171 -2.15 -2.09 6.33
CA TYR A 171 -2.07 -2.88 7.55
C TYR A 171 -1.80 -4.39 7.31
N GLY A 172 -1.78 -4.83 6.06
CA GLY A 172 -1.58 -6.23 5.69
C GLY A 172 -2.87 -7.05 5.67
N ILE A 173 -4.03 -6.40 5.70
CA ILE A 173 -5.33 -7.08 5.67
C ILE A 173 -5.80 -7.23 4.23
N CYS A 174 -6.15 -8.46 3.85
CA CYS A 174 -6.64 -8.86 2.54
C CYS A 174 -8.13 -9.18 2.60
N LEU A 175 -8.88 -8.79 1.55
CA LEU A 175 -10.26 -9.21 1.33
C LEU A 175 -10.35 -10.57 0.61
N ASP A 176 -11.55 -11.13 0.51
CA ASP A 176 -11.83 -12.35 -0.28
C ASP A 176 -11.80 -12.05 -1.79
N LEU A 177 -10.59 -11.84 -2.31
CA LEU A 177 -10.37 -11.43 -3.70
C LEU A 177 -10.94 -12.45 -4.72
N PRO A 178 -10.86 -13.79 -4.53
CA PRO A 178 -11.49 -14.74 -5.44
C PRO A 178 -13.01 -14.52 -5.60
N TYR A 179 -13.71 -14.19 -4.52
CA TYR A 179 -15.13 -13.88 -4.57
C TYR A 179 -15.42 -12.61 -5.38
N ILE A 180 -14.62 -11.58 -5.19
CA ILE A 180 -14.73 -10.31 -5.92
C ILE A 180 -14.50 -10.53 -7.42
N ILE A 181 -13.41 -11.23 -7.79
CA ILE A 181 -13.08 -11.55 -9.19
C ILE A 181 -14.20 -12.37 -9.85
N ALA A 182 -14.67 -13.44 -9.18
CA ALA A 182 -15.72 -14.29 -9.71
C ALA A 182 -17.05 -13.52 -9.92
N THR A 183 -17.33 -12.53 -9.06
CA THR A 183 -18.52 -11.69 -9.17
C THR A 183 -18.36 -10.66 -10.29
N ALA A 184 -17.22 -9.95 -10.34
CA ALA A 184 -16.93 -8.94 -11.37
C ALA A 184 -16.99 -9.56 -12.80
N LYS A 185 -16.45 -10.78 -12.94
CA LYS A 185 -16.46 -11.51 -14.23
C LYS A 185 -17.87 -11.75 -14.77
N LYS A 186 -18.90 -11.90 -13.91
CA LYS A 186 -20.30 -12.07 -14.37
C LYS A 186 -20.86 -10.86 -15.11
N TYR A 187 -20.25 -9.69 -14.89
CA TYR A 187 -20.64 -8.42 -15.49
C TYR A 187 -19.61 -7.89 -16.50
N ASP A 188 -18.63 -8.71 -16.90
CA ASP A 188 -17.50 -8.31 -17.76
C ASP A 188 -16.72 -7.10 -17.22
N ILE A 189 -16.62 -7.00 -15.89
CA ILE A 189 -15.88 -5.95 -15.18
C ILE A 189 -14.45 -6.43 -14.93
N LYS A 190 -13.44 -5.70 -15.43
CA LYS A 190 -12.02 -6.03 -15.21
C LYS A 190 -11.61 -5.75 -13.77
N VAL A 191 -10.78 -6.63 -13.19
CA VAL A 191 -10.25 -6.47 -11.83
C VAL A 191 -8.77 -6.13 -11.89
N LEU A 192 -8.43 -4.91 -11.50
CA LEU A 192 -7.07 -4.40 -11.38
C LEU A 192 -6.67 -4.33 -9.91
N VAL A 193 -5.48 -4.83 -9.57
CA VAL A 193 -5.05 -4.94 -8.17
C VAL A 193 -3.77 -4.16 -7.94
N ASP A 194 -3.83 -3.18 -7.05
CA ASP A 194 -2.65 -2.58 -6.45
C ASP A 194 -2.17 -3.47 -5.29
N ALA A 195 -1.24 -4.35 -5.61
CA ALA A 195 -0.57 -5.24 -4.66
C ALA A 195 0.82 -4.71 -4.27
N ALA A 196 0.97 -3.37 -4.16
CA ALA A 196 2.26 -2.77 -3.83
C ALA A 196 2.89 -3.34 -2.55
N HIS A 197 2.10 -3.82 -1.62
CA HIS A 197 2.54 -4.44 -0.37
C HIS A 197 2.54 -5.97 -0.41
N GLY A 198 2.25 -6.61 -1.53
CA GLY A 198 2.03 -8.05 -1.68
C GLY A 198 3.01 -8.76 -2.61
N ALA A 199 4.19 -8.19 -2.91
CA ALA A 199 5.15 -8.82 -3.84
C ALA A 199 5.66 -10.21 -3.36
N HIS A 200 5.56 -10.51 -2.08
CA HIS A 200 5.93 -11.80 -1.48
C HIS A 200 4.76 -12.80 -1.40
N PHE A 201 3.54 -12.39 -1.79
CA PHE A 201 2.36 -13.25 -1.70
C PHE A 201 2.47 -14.45 -2.65
N GLY A 202 2.01 -15.60 -2.17
CA GLY A 202 2.15 -16.88 -2.87
C GLY A 202 3.52 -17.55 -2.76
N ALA A 203 4.50 -16.94 -2.07
CA ALA A 203 5.81 -17.55 -1.84
C ALA A 203 5.73 -18.74 -0.86
N ASN A 204 4.77 -18.72 0.07
CA ASN A 204 4.52 -19.81 1.02
C ASN A 204 3.02 -19.92 1.30
N LYS A 205 2.52 -21.12 1.56
CA LYS A 205 1.10 -21.43 1.84
C LYS A 205 0.51 -20.73 3.07
N LEU A 206 1.36 -20.22 3.98
CA LEU A 206 0.94 -19.46 5.17
C LEU A 206 0.75 -17.96 4.86
N LEU A 207 1.14 -17.52 3.68
CA LEU A 207 0.91 -16.16 3.19
C LEU A 207 -0.40 -16.09 2.40
N PRO A 208 -1.00 -14.91 2.23
CA PRO A 208 -2.05 -14.71 1.26
C PRO A 208 -1.59 -15.09 -0.15
N GLU A 209 -2.54 -15.53 -0.99
CA GLU A 209 -2.21 -15.95 -2.34
C GLU A 209 -1.98 -14.76 -3.28
N ASN A 210 -1.21 -14.99 -4.32
CA ASN A 210 -0.94 -14.04 -5.38
C ASN A 210 -2.21 -13.69 -6.18
N PRO A 211 -2.55 -12.41 -6.36
CA PRO A 211 -3.75 -11.99 -7.11
C PRO A 211 -3.83 -12.52 -8.55
N LEU A 212 -2.70 -12.74 -9.22
CA LEU A 212 -2.66 -13.33 -10.58
C LEU A 212 -3.25 -14.74 -10.60
N LYS A 213 -2.83 -15.57 -9.64
CA LYS A 213 -3.33 -16.95 -9.51
C LYS A 213 -4.81 -17.01 -9.13
N MET A 214 -5.33 -15.94 -8.54
CA MET A 214 -6.76 -15.77 -8.25
C MET A 214 -7.55 -15.29 -9.48
N GLY A 215 -6.89 -14.86 -10.56
CA GLY A 215 -7.50 -14.43 -11.82
C GLY A 215 -7.67 -12.93 -11.99
N ALA A 216 -6.92 -12.10 -11.27
CA ALA A 216 -6.86 -10.65 -11.52
C ALA A 216 -6.37 -10.37 -12.94
N ASN A 217 -6.93 -9.34 -13.59
CA ASN A 217 -6.59 -8.99 -14.97
C ASN A 217 -5.24 -8.27 -15.06
N MET A 218 -4.92 -7.41 -14.11
CA MET A 218 -3.59 -6.81 -13.96
C MET A 218 -3.25 -6.62 -12.49
N VAL A 219 -1.94 -6.72 -12.17
CA VAL A 219 -1.44 -6.58 -10.79
C VAL A 219 -0.16 -5.76 -10.79
N VAL A 220 -0.08 -4.76 -9.93
CA VAL A 220 1.16 -4.01 -9.64
C VAL A 220 1.69 -4.40 -8.28
N MET A 221 3.01 -4.67 -8.19
CA MET A 221 3.70 -5.03 -6.96
C MET A 221 4.95 -4.18 -6.78
N SER A 222 5.15 -3.56 -5.59
CA SER A 222 6.43 -2.90 -5.29
C SER A 222 7.45 -3.94 -4.84
N ALA A 223 8.42 -4.25 -5.69
CA ALA A 223 9.47 -5.22 -5.35
C ALA A 223 10.25 -4.79 -4.09
N HIS A 224 10.59 -3.50 -3.99
CA HIS A 224 11.38 -2.95 -2.91
C HIS A 224 10.71 -2.99 -1.52
N LYS A 225 9.36 -3.08 -1.44
CA LYS A 225 8.68 -3.00 -0.13
C LYS A 225 8.89 -4.27 0.69
N THR A 226 8.84 -5.43 0.07
CA THR A 226 8.86 -6.73 0.77
C THR A 226 9.96 -7.67 0.31
N LEU A 227 10.54 -7.46 -0.88
CA LEU A 227 11.62 -8.27 -1.44
C LEU A 227 13.00 -7.58 -1.36
N PRO A 228 14.10 -8.31 -1.58
CA PRO A 228 15.45 -7.74 -1.59
C PRO A 228 15.74 -6.98 -2.89
N SER A 229 15.03 -5.86 -3.11
CA SER A 229 15.21 -4.98 -4.26
C SER A 229 15.43 -3.54 -3.81
N LEU A 230 16.08 -2.72 -4.63
CA LEU A 230 16.36 -1.32 -4.33
C LEU A 230 15.05 -0.51 -4.32
N THR A 231 15.00 0.54 -3.50
CA THR A 231 13.87 1.47 -3.44
C THR A 231 13.52 1.99 -4.85
N GLN A 232 12.23 2.23 -5.12
CA GLN A 232 11.67 2.66 -6.41
C GLN A 232 11.42 1.52 -7.40
N THR A 233 11.88 0.29 -7.15
CA THR A 233 11.62 -0.86 -8.04
C THR A 233 10.23 -1.44 -7.85
N ALA A 234 9.60 -1.87 -8.95
CA ALA A 234 8.29 -2.52 -8.92
C ALA A 234 8.13 -3.48 -10.11
N PHE A 235 7.09 -4.30 -10.03
CA PHE A 235 6.66 -5.22 -11.09
C PHE A 235 5.25 -4.85 -11.55
N LEU A 236 4.99 -4.98 -12.85
CA LEU A 236 3.66 -5.00 -13.42
C LEU A 236 3.43 -6.37 -14.05
N HIS A 237 2.32 -6.99 -13.71
CA HIS A 237 1.93 -8.30 -14.23
C HIS A 237 0.60 -8.18 -14.98
N VAL A 238 0.54 -8.82 -16.14
CA VAL A 238 -0.65 -8.86 -16.99
C VAL A 238 -1.23 -10.26 -16.98
N GLY A 239 -2.49 -10.36 -16.59
CA GLY A 239 -3.31 -11.56 -16.65
C GLY A 239 -4.11 -11.65 -17.94
N ALA A 240 -5.21 -12.39 -17.90
CA ALA A 240 -6.07 -12.59 -19.08
C ALA A 240 -6.86 -11.33 -19.46
N ASP A 241 -7.31 -11.29 -20.72
CA ASP A 241 -8.25 -10.31 -21.27
C ASP A 241 -7.78 -8.85 -21.25
N ILE A 242 -6.48 -8.63 -21.38
CA ILE A 242 -5.84 -7.31 -21.49
C ILE A 242 -5.09 -7.20 -22.81
N ASP A 243 -5.20 -6.06 -23.46
CA ASP A 243 -4.46 -5.73 -24.68
C ASP A 243 -2.99 -5.41 -24.37
N ILE A 244 -2.12 -6.39 -24.65
CA ILE A 244 -0.68 -6.28 -24.38
C ILE A 244 -0.05 -5.11 -25.14
N SER A 245 -0.50 -4.78 -26.35
CA SER A 245 0.07 -3.71 -27.15
C SER A 245 -0.13 -2.33 -26.50
N LYS A 246 -1.30 -2.13 -25.86
CA LYS A 246 -1.56 -0.92 -25.07
C LYS A 246 -0.70 -0.88 -23.80
N VAL A 247 -0.51 -2.03 -23.14
CA VAL A 247 0.36 -2.10 -21.96
C VAL A 247 1.80 -1.75 -22.34
N ASP A 248 2.33 -2.33 -23.44
CA ASP A 248 3.67 -2.03 -23.95
C ASP A 248 3.88 -0.54 -24.20
N PHE A 249 2.88 0.10 -24.86
CA PHE A 249 2.92 1.54 -25.12
C PHE A 249 2.98 2.35 -23.81
N TYR A 250 2.10 2.08 -22.84
CA TYR A 250 2.04 2.86 -21.61
C TYR A 250 3.18 2.55 -20.64
N VAL A 251 3.73 1.33 -20.64
CA VAL A 251 4.98 1.03 -19.93
C VAL A 251 6.10 1.92 -20.46
N SER A 252 6.26 1.96 -21.79
CA SER A 252 7.29 2.81 -22.41
C SER A 252 7.05 4.30 -22.13
N ALA A 253 5.80 4.76 -22.16
CA ALA A 253 5.46 6.16 -21.94
C ALA A 253 5.67 6.66 -20.51
N PHE A 254 5.51 5.78 -19.51
CA PHE A 254 5.60 6.16 -18.09
C PHE A 254 6.92 5.79 -17.41
N LEU A 255 7.84 5.14 -18.11
CA LEU A 255 9.16 4.85 -17.60
C LEU A 255 10.21 5.83 -18.14
N SER A 256 11.31 5.96 -17.41
CA SER A 256 12.50 6.67 -17.86
C SER A 256 13.08 5.99 -19.10
N THR A 257 13.50 6.77 -20.08
CA THR A 257 14.21 6.26 -21.28
C THR A 257 15.60 5.74 -20.97
N SER A 258 16.19 6.14 -19.85
CA SER A 258 17.49 5.65 -19.34
C SER A 258 17.26 4.93 -18.01
N PRO A 259 16.82 3.66 -18.02
CA PRO A 259 16.54 2.91 -16.81
C PRO A 259 17.84 2.51 -16.11
N SER A 260 17.91 2.70 -14.79
CA SER A 260 19.07 2.28 -13.99
C SER A 260 19.23 0.75 -14.00
N TYR A 261 20.37 0.27 -14.45
CA TYR A 261 20.69 -1.15 -14.40
C TYR A 261 20.83 -1.70 -12.99
N MET A 262 21.20 -0.87 -12.00
CA MET A 262 21.16 -1.27 -10.60
C MET A 262 19.74 -1.66 -10.16
N PHE A 263 18.72 -0.93 -10.62
CA PHE A 263 17.32 -1.27 -10.35
C PHE A 263 16.92 -2.57 -11.04
N LEU A 264 17.26 -2.72 -12.31
CA LEU A 264 16.95 -3.93 -13.08
C LEU A 264 17.59 -5.17 -12.46
N CYS A 265 18.89 -5.13 -12.17
CA CYS A 265 19.59 -6.21 -11.49
C CYS A 265 19.02 -6.54 -10.12
N SER A 266 18.62 -5.51 -9.34
CA SER A 266 18.01 -5.73 -8.04
C SER A 266 16.64 -6.40 -8.13
N MET A 267 15.85 -6.10 -9.18
CA MET A 267 14.56 -6.73 -9.45
C MET A 267 14.71 -8.20 -9.89
N ASP A 268 15.67 -8.48 -10.76
CA ASP A 268 15.97 -9.85 -11.20
C ASP A 268 16.50 -10.69 -10.03
N TYR A 269 17.38 -10.12 -9.19
CA TYR A 269 17.82 -10.79 -7.97
C TYR A 269 16.66 -11.04 -6.99
N ALA A 270 15.74 -10.10 -6.84
CA ALA A 270 14.59 -10.27 -5.97
C ALA A 270 13.66 -11.40 -6.46
N ARG A 271 13.43 -11.51 -7.79
CA ARG A 271 12.72 -12.63 -8.41
C ARG A 271 13.42 -13.96 -8.14
N PHE A 272 14.74 -14.04 -8.42
CA PHE A 272 15.57 -15.22 -8.14
C PHE A 272 15.48 -15.63 -6.67
N TYR A 273 15.64 -14.67 -5.75
CA TYR A 273 15.60 -14.95 -4.32
C TYR A 273 14.26 -15.55 -3.88
N ILE A 274 13.13 -14.95 -4.29
CA ILE A 274 11.82 -15.43 -3.85
C ILE A 274 11.48 -16.80 -4.44
N GLU A 275 11.92 -17.09 -5.66
CA GLU A 275 11.72 -18.37 -6.34
C GLU A 275 12.52 -19.49 -5.67
N GLU A 276 13.79 -19.25 -5.34
CA GLU A 276 14.70 -20.27 -4.82
C GLU A 276 14.61 -20.46 -3.29
N TYR A 277 14.36 -19.38 -2.55
CA TYR A 277 14.45 -19.38 -1.09
C TYR A 277 13.15 -18.99 -0.40
N GLY A 278 12.20 -18.39 -1.14
CA GLY A 278 11.02 -17.78 -0.56
C GLY A 278 10.20 -18.71 0.31
N GLU A 279 9.92 -19.93 -0.15
CA GLU A 279 9.08 -20.88 0.59
C GLU A 279 9.62 -21.14 2.01
N ASN A 280 10.88 -21.51 2.13
CA ASN A 280 11.51 -21.85 3.41
C ASN A 280 11.76 -20.62 4.29
N ASP A 281 12.27 -19.54 3.68
CA ASP A 281 12.64 -18.35 4.44
C ASP A 281 11.41 -17.60 4.98
N TYR A 282 10.29 -17.56 4.23
CA TYR A 282 9.03 -17.01 4.76
C TYR A 282 8.37 -17.91 5.78
N GLU A 283 8.46 -19.25 5.64
CA GLU A 283 7.99 -20.16 6.69
C GLU A 283 8.73 -19.93 8.02
N ALA A 284 10.05 -19.81 7.96
CA ALA A 284 10.87 -19.51 9.13
C ALA A 284 10.52 -18.14 9.74
N LEU A 285 10.35 -17.10 8.91
CA LEU A 285 9.95 -15.77 9.36
C LEU A 285 8.59 -15.79 10.06
N ILE A 286 7.58 -16.43 9.48
CA ILE A 286 6.21 -16.51 10.04
C ILE A 286 6.23 -17.23 11.39
N LYS A 287 7.01 -18.30 11.54
CA LYS A 287 7.19 -18.99 12.83
C LYS A 287 7.76 -18.04 13.88
N ILE A 288 8.81 -17.29 13.54
CA ILE A 288 9.41 -16.29 14.45
C ILE A 288 8.40 -15.19 14.79
N CYS A 289 7.69 -14.66 13.82
CA CYS A 289 6.65 -13.64 14.04
C CYS A 289 5.57 -14.18 14.98
N SER A 290 5.05 -15.39 14.75
CA SER A 290 3.99 -15.99 15.57
C SER A 290 4.42 -16.18 17.03
N LEU A 291 5.64 -16.68 17.27
CA LEU A 291 6.18 -16.88 18.62
C LEU A 291 6.35 -15.55 19.36
N ASN A 292 6.90 -14.53 18.68
CA ASN A 292 7.10 -13.22 19.31
C ASN A 292 5.79 -12.48 19.53
N ARG A 293 4.79 -12.62 18.63
CA ARG A 293 3.44 -12.10 18.85
C ARG A 293 2.85 -12.62 20.16
N VAL A 294 2.88 -13.94 20.38
CA VAL A 294 2.38 -14.56 21.61
C VAL A 294 3.14 -14.04 22.82
N LYS A 295 4.48 -13.92 22.72
CA LYS A 295 5.33 -13.41 23.81
C LYS A 295 5.01 -11.97 24.17
N ILE A 296 4.80 -11.10 23.18
CA ILE A 296 4.48 -9.67 23.38
C ILE A 296 3.05 -9.51 23.94
N ASN A 297 2.07 -10.25 23.38
CA ASN A 297 0.69 -10.17 23.86
C ASN A 297 0.53 -10.60 25.35
N LYS A 298 1.40 -11.47 25.85
CA LYS A 298 1.45 -11.84 27.30
C LYS A 298 1.95 -10.72 28.22
N LEU A 299 2.43 -9.59 27.70
CA LEU A 299 2.79 -8.43 28.51
C LEU A 299 1.56 -7.68 29.03
N ASP A 300 0.37 -7.93 28.49
CA ASP A 300 -0.91 -7.29 28.79
C ASP A 300 -0.90 -5.75 28.69
N LYS A 301 0.11 -5.19 28.02
CA LYS A 301 0.28 -3.76 27.71
C LYS A 301 -0.14 -3.42 26.30
N PHE A 302 0.09 -4.35 25.37
CA PHE A 302 -0.08 -4.20 23.94
C PHE A 302 -0.79 -5.40 23.35
N HIS A 303 -1.45 -5.22 22.20
CA HIS A 303 -2.03 -6.33 21.46
C HIS A 303 -1.54 -6.30 20.02
N ILE A 304 -0.84 -7.33 19.58
CA ILE A 304 -0.52 -7.54 18.18
C ILE A 304 -1.63 -8.37 17.56
N LEU A 305 -2.34 -7.81 16.58
CA LEU A 305 -3.47 -8.47 15.94
C LEU A 305 -3.02 -9.77 15.26
N GLY A 306 -3.90 -10.78 15.31
CA GLY A 306 -3.77 -12.04 14.62
C GLY A 306 -4.94 -12.30 13.68
N GLN A 307 -4.93 -13.45 13.02
CA GLN A 307 -6.04 -13.85 12.13
C GLN A 307 -7.38 -13.90 12.89
N GLU A 308 -7.36 -14.33 14.15
CA GLU A 308 -8.52 -14.42 15.04
C GLU A 308 -9.21 -13.07 15.31
N ASP A 309 -8.46 -11.96 15.23
CA ASP A 309 -9.00 -10.62 15.45
C ASP A 309 -9.75 -10.07 14.23
N LEU A 310 -9.64 -10.72 13.07
CA LEU A 310 -10.31 -10.31 11.83
C LEU A 310 -11.73 -10.86 11.73
N ASP A 311 -12.05 -11.95 12.42
CA ASP A 311 -13.32 -12.66 12.30
C ASP A 311 -14.46 -11.94 13.06
N ASP A 312 -14.14 -11.08 14.01
CA ASP A 312 -15.09 -10.37 14.91
C ASP A 312 -15.77 -9.14 14.24
N VAL A 313 -15.49 -8.88 12.96
CA VAL A 313 -16.01 -7.70 12.21
C VAL A 313 -17.29 -8.00 11.45
N SER A 314 -17.77 -9.23 11.50
CA SER A 314 -19.05 -9.61 10.89
C SER A 314 -20.20 -8.99 11.68
N GLY A 315 -20.55 -7.74 11.33
CA GLY A 315 -21.82 -7.14 11.75
C GLY A 315 -22.98 -8.09 11.43
N ASN A 316 -24.07 -7.99 12.16
CA ASN A 316 -25.27 -8.83 12.24
C ASN A 316 -25.95 -9.30 10.93
N SER A 317 -25.29 -9.31 9.79
CA SER A 317 -25.81 -9.83 8.54
C SER A 317 -25.42 -11.30 8.38
N ILE A 318 -26.33 -12.19 8.78
CA ILE A 318 -26.22 -13.66 8.61
C ILE A 318 -26.04 -14.08 7.13
N LYS A 319 -26.27 -13.17 6.18
CA LYS A 319 -26.33 -13.47 4.75
C LYS A 319 -24.97 -13.51 4.05
N TYR A 320 -23.97 -12.74 4.51
CA TYR A 320 -22.67 -12.63 3.86
C TYR A 320 -21.54 -12.66 4.90
N ILE A 321 -20.80 -13.77 4.94
CA ILE A 321 -19.61 -13.88 5.79
C ILE A 321 -18.45 -13.21 5.06
N ASN A 322 -17.91 -12.14 5.64
CA ASN A 322 -16.66 -11.54 5.18
C ASN A 322 -15.49 -12.45 5.58
N LYS A 323 -14.62 -12.74 4.63
CA LYS A 323 -13.42 -13.52 4.88
C LYS A 323 -12.22 -12.62 4.64
N TYR A 324 -11.60 -12.19 5.73
CA TYR A 324 -10.36 -11.44 5.68
C TYR A 324 -9.17 -12.34 6.00
N THR A 325 -8.01 -12.02 5.42
CA THR A 325 -6.75 -12.74 5.68
C THR A 325 -5.67 -11.73 6.05
N LEU A 326 -4.84 -12.10 7.02
CA LEU A 326 -3.74 -11.25 7.49
C LEU A 326 -2.40 -11.69 6.90
N ASP A 327 -1.60 -10.73 6.46
CA ASP A 327 -0.19 -10.91 6.19
C ASP A 327 0.58 -11.09 7.50
N LEU A 328 0.95 -12.32 7.82
CA LEU A 328 1.62 -12.69 9.07
C LEU A 328 3.08 -12.18 9.16
N THR A 329 3.60 -11.54 8.12
CA THR A 329 4.91 -10.88 8.13
C THR A 329 4.83 -9.42 8.57
N ARG A 330 3.67 -8.99 9.11
CA ARG A 330 3.44 -7.66 9.69
C ARG A 330 2.91 -7.77 11.08
N TYR A 331 3.24 -6.77 11.89
CA TYR A 331 2.50 -6.52 13.12
C TYR A 331 1.68 -5.25 13.01
N ILE A 332 0.45 -5.34 13.44
CA ILE A 332 -0.39 -4.22 13.82
C ILE A 332 -0.34 -4.22 15.35
N LEU A 333 0.56 -3.41 15.90
CA LEU A 333 0.80 -3.31 17.33
C LEU A 333 -0.15 -2.25 17.91
N ASN A 334 -1.23 -2.70 18.54
CA ASN A 334 -2.29 -1.87 19.07
C ASN A 334 -2.03 -1.50 20.55
N VAL A 335 -2.33 -0.24 20.90
CA VAL A 335 -2.39 0.23 22.28
C VAL A 335 -3.84 0.33 22.76
N PRO A 336 -4.13 0.18 24.08
CA PRO A 336 -5.47 0.35 24.64
C PRO A 336 -6.02 1.75 24.38
N LYS A 337 -7.35 1.93 24.48
CA LYS A 337 -7.98 3.27 24.41
C LYS A 337 -7.42 4.18 25.51
N GLY A 338 -7.12 5.42 25.18
CA GLY A 338 -6.46 6.37 26.08
C GLY A 338 -4.93 6.37 26.01
N TYR A 339 -4.35 5.61 25.07
CA TYR A 339 -2.92 5.61 24.78
C TYR A 339 -2.69 5.86 23.28
N SER A 340 -1.52 6.41 22.94
CA SER A 340 -1.20 6.89 21.59
C SER A 340 -0.25 5.96 20.85
N GLY A 341 -0.64 5.53 19.64
CA GLY A 341 0.23 4.84 18.70
C GLY A 341 1.38 5.74 18.22
N HIS A 342 1.15 7.06 18.08
CA HIS A 342 2.20 8.01 17.70
C HIS A 342 3.29 8.12 18.76
N LYS A 343 2.92 8.23 20.05
CA LYS A 343 3.88 8.24 21.15
C LYS A 343 4.63 6.91 21.26
N LEU A 344 3.96 5.79 20.99
CA LEU A 344 4.62 4.49 20.93
C LEU A 344 5.65 4.43 19.78
N LEU A 345 5.32 4.97 18.59
CA LEU A 345 6.26 5.06 17.47
C LEU A 345 7.51 5.87 17.87
N GLU A 346 7.33 7.02 18.51
CA GLU A 346 8.43 7.85 18.99
C GLU A 346 9.28 7.13 20.05
N TYR A 347 8.62 6.47 21.01
CA TYR A 347 9.29 5.64 22.02
C TYR A 347 10.15 4.54 21.40
N LEU A 348 9.62 3.82 20.39
CA LEU A 348 10.36 2.79 19.67
C LEU A 348 11.57 3.39 18.94
N ARG A 349 11.43 4.56 18.32
CA ARG A 349 12.54 5.23 17.64
C ARG A 349 13.66 5.64 18.61
N ILE A 350 13.31 6.17 19.78
CA ILE A 350 14.29 6.48 20.87
C ILE A 350 15.07 5.21 21.26
N ASN A 351 14.39 4.07 21.28
CA ASN A 351 14.98 2.76 21.54
C ASN A 351 15.67 2.11 20.34
N LYS A 352 15.97 2.90 19.28
CA LYS A 352 16.66 2.43 18.07
C LYS A 352 15.88 1.34 17.32
N ILE A 353 14.56 1.45 17.29
CA ILE A 353 13.65 0.59 16.53
C ILE A 353 12.89 1.48 15.56
N GLN A 354 13.13 1.31 14.25
CA GLN A 354 12.46 2.05 13.20
C GLN A 354 11.26 1.24 12.73
N ALA A 355 10.04 1.62 13.16
CA ALA A 355 8.79 1.08 12.66
C ALA A 355 8.39 1.73 11.33
N GLU A 356 7.37 1.19 10.66
CA GLU A 356 6.91 1.68 9.35
C GLU A 356 6.08 2.96 9.48
N MET A 357 5.02 2.90 10.27
CA MET A 357 4.11 4.02 10.51
C MET A 357 3.33 3.83 11.80
N SER A 358 2.62 4.88 12.21
CA SER A 358 1.61 4.81 13.28
C SER A 358 0.33 5.53 12.87
N ASP A 359 -0.76 5.14 13.51
CA ASP A 359 -2.00 5.90 13.61
C ASP A 359 -2.31 6.23 15.08
N SER A 360 -3.54 6.65 15.38
CA SER A 360 -3.95 7.02 16.74
C SER A 360 -3.68 5.93 17.78
N ARG A 361 -3.83 4.65 17.42
CA ARG A 361 -3.73 3.52 18.34
C ARG A 361 -2.84 2.38 17.87
N ASN A 362 -2.31 2.46 16.67
CA ASN A 362 -1.56 1.35 16.08
C ASN A 362 -0.18 1.79 15.63
N VAL A 363 0.78 0.87 15.74
CA VAL A 363 2.09 0.97 15.09
C VAL A 363 2.24 -0.22 14.16
N VAL A 364 2.54 0.04 12.90
CA VAL A 364 2.77 -1.00 11.90
C VAL A 364 4.27 -1.30 11.81
N LEU A 365 4.60 -2.60 11.92
CA LEU A 365 5.94 -3.11 11.71
C LEU A 365 5.94 -4.10 10.54
N ILE A 366 6.91 -3.97 9.66
CA ILE A 366 7.05 -4.82 8.47
C ILE A 366 8.35 -5.62 8.57
N PHE A 367 8.24 -6.93 8.48
CA PHE A 367 9.36 -7.85 8.52
C PHE A 367 9.66 -8.41 7.13
N SER A 368 10.86 -8.93 6.98
CA SER A 368 11.27 -9.72 5.82
C SER A 368 12.14 -10.88 6.29
N PRO A 369 12.44 -11.88 5.45
CA PRO A 369 13.33 -13.00 5.81
C PRO A 369 14.72 -12.61 6.31
N PHE A 370 15.08 -11.33 6.19
CA PHE A 370 16.37 -10.78 6.63
C PHE A 370 16.32 -10.14 8.02
N THR A 371 15.12 -10.12 8.64
CA THR A 371 14.92 -9.70 10.03
C THR A 371 15.43 -10.79 10.97
N LYS A 372 16.32 -10.44 11.89
CA LYS A 372 17.00 -11.40 12.77
C LYS A 372 16.21 -11.65 14.06
N GLN A 373 16.42 -12.82 14.68
CA GLN A 373 15.82 -13.14 15.99
C GLN A 373 16.17 -12.11 17.07
N GLN A 374 17.41 -11.61 17.08
CA GLN A 374 17.86 -10.58 18.01
C GLN A 374 17.10 -9.25 17.88
N ASP A 375 16.58 -8.94 16.67
CA ASP A 375 15.79 -7.73 16.42
C ASP A 375 14.43 -7.84 17.10
N PHE A 376 13.80 -9.03 17.05
CA PHE A 376 12.56 -9.31 17.79
C PHE A 376 12.77 -9.29 19.30
N GLU A 377 13.91 -9.78 19.80
CA GLU A 377 14.22 -9.71 21.22
C GLU A 377 14.37 -8.26 21.68
N LYS A 378 15.03 -7.42 20.88
CA LYS A 378 15.12 -5.98 21.16
C LYS A 378 13.75 -5.31 21.20
N LEU A 379 12.84 -5.65 20.26
CA LEU A 379 11.45 -5.17 20.27
C LEU A 379 10.74 -5.60 21.56
N TYR A 380 10.84 -6.88 21.91
CA TYR A 380 10.21 -7.41 23.13
C TYR A 380 10.70 -6.69 24.40
N LEU A 381 12.01 -6.49 24.55
CA LEU A 381 12.58 -5.80 25.71
C LEU A 381 12.12 -4.33 25.75
N ALA A 382 12.14 -3.61 24.63
CA ALA A 382 11.63 -2.25 24.57
C ALA A 382 10.17 -2.17 25.00
N LEU A 383 9.29 -3.07 24.50
CA LEU A 383 7.88 -3.08 24.87
C LEU A 383 7.65 -3.50 26.33
N LYS A 384 8.44 -4.45 26.85
CA LYS A 384 8.39 -4.86 28.26
C LYS A 384 8.71 -3.70 29.19
N ASP A 385 9.75 -2.94 28.87
CA ASP A 385 10.26 -1.84 29.69
C ASP A 385 9.52 -0.51 29.45
N CYS A 386 8.58 -0.48 28.50
CA CYS A 386 7.80 0.72 28.18
C CYS A 386 6.94 1.15 29.38
N ASP A 387 7.11 2.40 29.78
CA ASP A 387 6.20 3.05 30.73
C ASP A 387 4.93 3.49 29.99
N MET A 388 3.82 2.82 30.28
CA MET A 388 2.52 3.10 29.66
C MET A 388 2.02 4.52 29.99
N GLU A 389 2.36 5.09 31.14
CA GLU A 389 1.94 6.44 31.51
C GLU A 389 2.47 7.47 30.52
N SER A 390 3.68 7.26 29.98
CA SER A 390 4.28 8.14 28.97
C SER A 390 3.53 8.13 27.63
N LEU A 391 2.75 7.08 27.36
CA LEU A 391 1.97 6.94 26.14
C LEU A 391 0.55 7.48 26.25
N LYS A 392 0.11 7.94 27.45
CA LYS A 392 -1.25 8.45 27.64
C LYS A 392 -1.56 9.63 26.72
N GLU A 393 -2.73 9.59 26.10
CA GLU A 393 -3.26 10.64 25.23
C GLU A 393 -4.78 10.56 25.22
N GLN A 394 -5.43 11.71 24.98
CA GLN A 394 -6.89 11.72 24.85
C GLN A 394 -7.27 10.87 23.63
N TYR A 395 -8.16 9.90 23.85
CA TYR A 395 -8.67 9.06 22.76
C TYR A 395 -9.57 9.88 21.83
N VAL A 396 -9.21 9.86 20.54
CA VAL A 396 -10.00 10.42 19.44
C VAL A 396 -10.62 9.26 18.68
N GLN A 397 -11.94 9.15 18.75
CA GLN A 397 -12.65 8.08 18.05
C GLN A 397 -12.59 8.28 16.54
N ILE A 398 -12.28 7.24 15.80
CA ILE A 398 -12.47 7.25 14.34
C ILE A 398 -13.97 7.12 14.06
N ILE A 399 -14.52 8.14 13.37
CA ILE A 399 -15.93 8.20 13.03
C ILE A 399 -16.15 7.46 11.71
N ASP A 400 -17.08 6.54 11.68
CA ASP A 400 -17.56 5.92 10.44
C ASP A 400 -18.50 6.91 9.71
N TYR A 401 -18.35 7.08 8.40
CA TYR A 401 -19.07 8.10 7.62
C TYR A 401 -19.53 7.55 6.28
N ASP A 402 -20.59 8.15 5.74
CA ASP A 402 -21.04 7.85 4.38
C ASP A 402 -20.25 8.66 3.35
N ILE A 403 -20.09 8.10 2.16
CA ILE A 403 -19.42 8.80 1.06
C ILE A 403 -20.30 9.99 0.65
N PRO A 404 -19.76 11.23 0.63
CA PRO A 404 -20.52 12.39 0.23
C PRO A 404 -21.03 12.31 -1.22
N SER A 405 -22.10 13.01 -1.52
CA SER A 405 -22.67 13.03 -2.87
C SER A 405 -21.70 13.66 -3.88
N GLN A 406 -21.46 12.97 -4.99
CA GLN A 406 -20.61 13.47 -6.07
C GLN A 406 -21.41 14.40 -6.98
N SER A 407 -20.99 15.66 -7.07
CA SER A 407 -21.60 16.69 -7.92
C SER A 407 -20.84 16.94 -9.22
N MET A 408 -19.53 16.65 -9.20
CA MET A 408 -18.61 16.75 -10.36
C MET A 408 -17.63 15.60 -10.32
N PHE A 409 -17.12 15.18 -11.48
CA PHE A 409 -16.01 14.22 -11.47
C PHE A 409 -14.68 14.91 -11.11
N PRO A 410 -13.73 14.21 -10.47
CA PRO A 410 -12.48 14.82 -10.02
C PRO A 410 -11.67 15.52 -11.12
N TYR A 411 -11.73 15.03 -12.36
CA TYR A 411 -11.05 15.66 -13.50
C TYR A 411 -11.69 16.99 -13.91
N GLU A 412 -13.00 17.16 -13.73
CA GLU A 412 -13.70 18.42 -14.06
C GLU A 412 -13.28 19.53 -13.10
N VAL A 413 -13.12 19.17 -11.80
CA VAL A 413 -12.67 20.10 -10.75
C VAL A 413 -11.29 20.67 -11.06
N MET A 414 -10.41 19.90 -11.69
CA MET A 414 -9.04 20.32 -12.01
C MET A 414 -9.00 21.57 -12.92
N PHE A 415 -10.01 21.76 -13.77
CA PHE A 415 -10.09 22.84 -14.73
C PHE A 415 -11.02 23.99 -14.30
N ARG A 416 -11.57 23.94 -13.08
CA ARG A 416 -12.41 24.99 -12.52
C ARG A 416 -11.59 25.99 -11.70
N GLU A 417 -12.09 27.23 -11.64
CA GLU A 417 -11.59 28.20 -10.68
C GLU A 417 -11.89 27.70 -9.25
N LYS A 418 -10.93 27.90 -8.37
CA LYS A 418 -11.04 27.54 -6.96
C LYS A 418 -11.04 28.79 -6.09
N THR A 419 -11.75 28.72 -4.99
CA THR A 419 -11.71 29.74 -3.95
C THR A 419 -11.53 29.07 -2.58
N ILE A 420 -10.99 29.81 -1.62
CA ILE A 420 -10.77 29.33 -0.26
C ILE A 420 -11.82 29.97 0.62
N VAL A 421 -12.55 29.15 1.38
CA VAL A 421 -13.59 29.59 2.31
C VAL A 421 -13.36 29.01 3.71
N GLU A 422 -13.92 29.64 4.72
CA GLU A 422 -13.96 29.07 6.07
C GLU A 422 -14.74 27.76 6.05
N LEU A 423 -14.23 26.69 6.66
CA LEU A 423 -14.83 25.36 6.68
C LEU A 423 -16.31 25.41 7.17
N LYS A 424 -16.58 26.18 8.23
CA LYS A 424 -17.92 26.35 8.79
C LYS A 424 -18.94 26.98 7.82
N ASN A 425 -18.48 27.65 6.78
CA ASN A 425 -19.29 28.32 5.78
C ASN A 425 -19.32 27.57 4.44
N SER A 426 -18.78 26.36 4.39
CA SER A 426 -18.64 25.58 3.15
C SER A 426 -19.76 24.56 2.92
N GLU A 427 -20.81 24.57 3.74
CA GLU A 427 -21.95 23.67 3.55
C GLU A 427 -22.60 23.86 2.17
N GLY A 428 -22.86 22.76 1.50
CA GLY A 428 -23.45 22.75 0.15
C GLY A 428 -22.47 23.02 -0.98
N GLU A 429 -21.24 23.45 -0.68
CA GLU A 429 -20.22 23.74 -1.68
C GLU A 429 -19.56 22.46 -2.22
N ILE A 430 -18.98 22.54 -3.43
CA ILE A 430 -18.26 21.43 -4.06
C ILE A 430 -16.78 21.51 -3.66
N CYS A 431 -16.28 20.47 -3.02
CA CYS A 431 -14.90 20.39 -2.58
C CYS A 431 -13.93 20.36 -3.77
N ALA A 432 -12.87 21.17 -3.72
CA ALA A 432 -11.89 21.27 -4.79
C ALA A 432 -10.61 20.45 -4.53
N GLU A 433 -10.43 19.96 -3.30
CA GLU A 433 -9.25 19.17 -2.89
C GLU A 433 -9.69 18.02 -1.97
N ALA A 434 -8.90 16.93 -1.93
CA ALA A 434 -9.22 15.83 -1.02
C ALA A 434 -9.01 16.27 0.43
N ILE A 435 -10.00 16.02 1.28
CA ILE A 435 -9.92 16.24 2.73
C ILE A 435 -9.70 14.90 3.42
N VAL A 436 -8.53 14.75 4.05
CA VAL A 436 -8.06 13.46 4.55
C VAL A 436 -7.52 13.61 5.97
N PRO A 437 -8.21 13.07 6.99
CA PRO A 437 -7.64 13.00 8.33
C PRO A 437 -6.48 12.00 8.34
N TYR A 438 -5.42 12.35 9.03
CA TYR A 438 -4.25 11.49 9.14
C TYR A 438 -3.80 11.37 10.59
N PRO A 439 -4.09 10.24 11.22
CA PRO A 439 -4.71 9.00 10.74
C PRO A 439 -6.23 9.09 10.53
N PRO A 440 -6.89 8.13 9.83
CA PRO A 440 -6.37 6.89 9.26
C PRO A 440 -5.85 7.03 7.82
N GLY A 441 -5.88 8.22 7.21
CA GLY A 441 -5.46 8.45 5.84
C GLY A 441 -6.53 8.08 4.77
N ILE A 442 -7.78 7.91 5.19
CA ILE A 442 -8.91 7.65 4.28
C ILE A 442 -9.60 8.98 3.99
N PRO A 443 -9.78 9.38 2.71
CA PRO A 443 -10.44 10.64 2.38
C PRO A 443 -11.89 10.69 2.87
N ILE A 444 -12.22 11.69 3.68
CA ILE A 444 -13.62 12.02 4.07
C ILE A 444 -14.34 12.58 2.85
N VAL A 445 -13.73 13.58 2.20
CA VAL A 445 -14.28 14.23 1.01
C VAL A 445 -13.25 14.19 -0.10
N MET A 446 -13.69 13.89 -1.33
CA MET A 446 -12.87 13.91 -2.54
C MET A 446 -13.21 15.13 -3.41
N PRO A 447 -12.30 15.55 -4.32
CA PRO A 447 -12.61 16.60 -5.27
C PRO A 447 -13.87 16.28 -6.07
N GLY A 448 -14.81 17.23 -6.13
CA GLY A 448 -16.08 17.09 -6.82
C GLY A 448 -17.24 16.58 -5.97
N GLU A 449 -16.97 16.17 -4.74
CA GLU A 449 -18.00 15.82 -3.75
C GLU A 449 -18.49 17.07 -3.01
N ARG A 450 -19.72 17.00 -2.52
CA ARG A 450 -20.37 18.10 -1.83
C ARG A 450 -20.07 18.04 -0.33
N LEU A 451 -19.69 19.17 0.23
CA LEU A 451 -19.54 19.34 1.67
C LEU A 451 -20.93 19.46 2.30
N ASP A 452 -21.27 18.56 3.20
CA ASP A 452 -22.52 18.59 3.97
C ASP A 452 -22.25 18.86 5.47
N GLU A 453 -23.30 19.13 6.23
CA GLU A 453 -23.20 19.41 7.66
C GLU A 453 -22.48 18.31 8.42
N TYR A 454 -22.72 17.03 8.06
CA TYR A 454 -22.13 15.88 8.74
C TYR A 454 -20.63 15.78 8.54
N ASN A 455 -20.15 15.87 7.29
CA ASN A 455 -18.72 15.78 7.02
C ASN A 455 -17.95 17.02 7.51
N ILE A 456 -18.58 18.22 7.49
CA ILE A 456 -18.01 19.43 8.10
C ILE A 456 -17.85 19.24 9.61
N ALA A 457 -18.89 18.77 10.30
CA ALA A 457 -18.85 18.52 11.74
C ALA A 457 -17.76 17.50 12.11
N MET A 458 -17.60 16.46 11.30
CA MET A 458 -16.56 15.45 11.48
C MET A 458 -15.15 16.01 11.26
N ILE A 459 -14.94 16.82 10.24
CA ILE A 459 -13.66 17.50 9.99
C ILE A 459 -13.32 18.41 11.18
N MET A 460 -14.29 19.22 11.64
CA MET A 460 -14.12 20.07 12.81
C MET A 460 -13.83 19.28 14.09
N TYR A 461 -14.44 18.11 14.26
CA TYR A 461 -14.12 17.21 15.36
C TYR A 461 -12.65 16.80 15.33
N TYR A 462 -12.10 16.37 14.20
CA TYR A 462 -10.69 15.98 14.08
C TYR A 462 -9.76 17.18 14.35
N LEU A 463 -10.06 18.35 13.80
CA LEU A 463 -9.26 19.58 14.04
C LEU A 463 -9.26 19.97 15.53
N LYS A 464 -10.39 19.89 16.20
CA LYS A 464 -10.52 20.17 17.65
C LYS A 464 -9.61 19.28 18.51
N TYR A 465 -9.36 18.04 18.06
CA TYR A 465 -8.46 17.11 18.75
C TYR A 465 -7.03 17.09 18.17
N ASN A 466 -6.64 18.13 17.43
CA ASN A 466 -5.32 18.30 16.81
C ASN A 466 -4.91 17.15 15.87
N VAL A 467 -5.88 16.45 15.28
CA VAL A 467 -5.60 15.49 14.19
C VAL A 467 -5.23 16.28 12.94
N THR A 468 -4.14 15.93 12.29
CA THR A 468 -3.77 16.51 11.00
C THR A 468 -4.82 16.16 9.95
N VAL A 469 -5.42 17.17 9.33
CA VAL A 469 -6.40 16.98 8.24
C VAL A 469 -5.81 17.63 6.98
N LEU A 470 -5.34 16.81 6.06
CA LEU A 470 -4.86 17.28 4.76
C LEU A 470 -6.03 17.90 3.97
N GLY A 471 -5.78 18.97 3.23
CA GLY A 471 -6.81 19.71 2.50
C GLY A 471 -7.55 20.77 3.34
N VAL A 472 -7.18 20.91 4.62
CA VAL A 472 -7.65 21.99 5.49
C VAL A 472 -6.44 22.77 6.01
N ASN A 473 -6.46 24.08 5.85
CA ASN A 473 -5.40 24.98 6.32
C ASN A 473 -6.03 26.17 7.05
N ASP A 474 -5.67 26.40 8.30
CA ASP A 474 -6.22 27.49 9.13
C ASP A 474 -7.77 27.51 9.12
N ASP A 475 -8.40 26.36 9.34
CA ASP A 475 -9.85 26.16 9.30
C ASP A 475 -10.51 26.54 7.96
N LYS A 476 -9.77 26.54 6.87
CA LYS A 476 -10.22 26.86 5.51
C LYS A 476 -10.07 25.70 4.58
N VAL A 477 -10.97 25.61 3.61
CA VAL A 477 -11.00 24.58 2.56
C VAL A 477 -11.10 25.21 1.17
N ALA A 478 -10.57 24.52 0.18
CA ALA A 478 -10.70 24.88 -1.21
C ALA A 478 -12.03 24.34 -1.76
N ILE A 479 -12.81 25.20 -2.38
CA ILE A 479 -14.05 24.85 -3.07
C ILE A 479 -14.00 25.26 -4.54
N VAL A 480 -14.86 24.65 -5.36
CA VAL A 480 -15.08 25.07 -6.74
C VAL A 480 -15.91 26.36 -6.74
N LYS A 481 -15.46 27.32 -7.54
CA LYS A 481 -16.15 28.63 -7.69
C LYS A 481 -17.29 28.55 -8.69
#